data_1a279c9ed3e4ee73b002bb2d6bf8a385
#
_entry.id   1a279c9ed3e4ee73b002bb2d6bf8a385
#
_cell.length_a   1.000
_cell.length_b   1.000
_cell.length_c   1.000
_cell.angle_alpha   90.00
_cell.angle_beta   90.00
_cell.angle_gamma   90.00
#
_symmetry.space_group_name_H-M   'P 1'
#
loop_
_entity.id
_entity.type
_entity.pdbx_description
1 polymer ?
#
loop_
_entity_poly.entity_id
_entity_poly.type
_entity_poly.pdbx_seq_one_letter_code
_entity_poly.pdbx_strand_id
1 'polypeptide(L)'
;METLGLGLFFEDLPIGRSFKTIGRTITETDIINFVTCTGMTEVLFTNFEFQKEESDIKGRVCPGALVFTFIEGLLVHATMQHTGFAFLEMNFEIKGPTVAGDTIHAVVEVIESRRSKSRPNRGLVRTRNRVFNQRGELILVYTPLRMVQARTDGKSAP
;
A
#
# COMPACT_ATOMS: atom_id res chain seq x y z
N MET A 1 -11.08 29.57 2.74
CA MET A 1 -9.92 29.17 1.89
C MET A 1 -9.96 27.67 1.71
N GLU A 2 -9.88 27.19 0.50
CA GLU A 2 -9.86 25.76 0.17
C GLU A 2 -8.52 25.14 0.57
N THR A 3 -8.54 23.90 1.14
CA THR A 3 -7.34 23.12 1.39
C THR A 3 -7.16 22.06 0.29
N LEU A 4 -6.08 22.16 -0.46
CA LEU A 4 -5.75 21.21 -1.52
C LEU A 4 -5.09 19.96 -0.96
N GLY A 5 -5.20 18.85 -1.67
CA GLY A 5 -4.53 17.58 -1.34
C GLY A 5 -5.20 16.77 -0.23
N LEU A 6 -6.45 17.03 0.07
CA LEU A 6 -7.24 16.18 0.96
C LEU A 6 -7.46 14.80 0.35
N GLY A 7 -7.48 13.78 1.21
CA GLY A 7 -7.77 12.40 0.83
C GLY A 7 -9.27 12.17 0.58
N LEU A 8 -9.60 10.90 0.37
CA LEU A 8 -10.99 10.46 0.16
C LEU A 8 -11.71 10.32 1.51
N PHE A 9 -12.94 10.79 1.57
CA PHE A 9 -13.84 10.58 2.70
C PHE A 9 -14.56 9.23 2.58
N PHE A 10 -15.19 8.79 3.66
CA PHE A 10 -15.94 7.54 3.68
C PHE A 10 -16.98 7.45 2.54
N GLU A 11 -17.68 8.53 2.25
CA GLU A 11 -18.71 8.61 1.20
C GLU A 11 -18.14 8.47 -0.21
N ASP A 12 -16.84 8.74 -0.37
CA ASP A 12 -16.14 8.55 -1.64
C ASP A 12 -15.72 7.09 -1.88
N LEU A 13 -15.93 6.21 -0.92
CA LEU A 13 -15.45 4.83 -0.93
C LEU A 13 -16.61 3.81 -0.86
N PRO A 14 -17.58 3.85 -1.82
CA PRO A 14 -18.62 2.84 -1.89
C PRO A 14 -18.05 1.47 -2.29
N ILE A 15 -18.71 0.39 -1.88
CA ILE A 15 -18.37 -0.97 -2.30
C ILE A 15 -18.34 -1.05 -3.83
N GLY A 16 -17.31 -1.69 -4.38
CA GLY A 16 -17.09 -1.85 -5.82
C GLY A 16 -16.31 -0.71 -6.46
N ARG A 17 -16.09 0.43 -5.77
CA ARG A 17 -15.19 1.46 -6.29
C ARG A 17 -13.79 0.90 -6.46
N SER A 18 -13.20 1.12 -7.64
CA SER A 18 -11.84 0.68 -7.95
C SER A 18 -11.01 1.84 -8.50
N PHE A 19 -9.71 1.82 -8.18
CA PHE A 19 -8.74 2.78 -8.70
C PHE A 19 -7.33 2.16 -8.73
N LYS A 20 -6.43 2.84 -9.42
CA LYS A 20 -5.05 2.41 -9.59
C LYS A 20 -4.11 3.52 -9.13
N THR A 21 -3.03 3.14 -8.43
CA THR A 21 -1.97 4.10 -8.07
C THR A 21 -1.06 4.41 -9.27
N ILE A 22 -0.33 5.50 -9.19
CA ILE A 22 0.85 5.70 -10.03
C ILE A 22 1.88 4.61 -9.75
N GLY A 23 2.82 4.41 -10.67
CA GLY A 23 3.93 3.46 -10.49
C GLY A 23 5.08 4.07 -9.70
N ARG A 24 5.82 3.21 -8.94
CA ARG A 24 7.07 3.55 -8.29
C ARG A 24 8.12 2.48 -8.57
N THR A 25 9.29 2.88 -9.06
CA THR A 25 10.42 1.97 -9.24
C THR A 25 11.16 1.78 -7.92
N ILE A 26 11.46 0.53 -7.60
CA ILE A 26 12.31 0.16 -6.46
C ILE A 26 13.77 0.21 -6.91
N THR A 27 14.55 1.03 -6.23
CA THR A 27 15.97 1.19 -6.51
C THR A 27 16.84 0.40 -5.52
N GLU A 28 18.11 0.17 -5.86
CA GLU A 28 19.08 -0.42 -4.92
C GLU A 28 19.20 0.44 -3.65
N THR A 29 19.18 1.75 -3.78
CA THR A 29 19.22 2.69 -2.65
C THR A 29 18.02 2.50 -1.72
N ASP A 30 16.82 2.27 -2.25
CA ASP A 30 15.62 2.00 -1.44
C ASP A 30 15.80 0.72 -0.61
N ILE A 31 16.36 -0.34 -1.22
CA ILE A 31 16.59 -1.62 -0.53
C ILE A 31 17.62 -1.43 0.59
N ILE A 32 18.74 -0.79 0.31
CA ILE A 32 19.80 -0.54 1.31
C ILE A 32 19.24 0.27 2.49
N ASN A 33 18.56 1.38 2.21
CA ASN A 33 17.98 2.22 3.25
C ASN A 33 16.97 1.47 4.10
N PHE A 34 16.09 0.68 3.48
CA PHE A 34 15.08 -0.09 4.20
C PHE A 34 15.72 -1.19 5.08
N VAL A 35 16.62 -1.98 4.53
CA VAL A 35 17.32 -3.05 5.24
C VAL A 35 18.12 -2.50 6.43
N THR A 36 18.82 -1.41 6.24
CA THR A 36 19.60 -0.74 7.28
C THR A 36 18.71 -0.15 8.38
N CYS A 37 17.66 0.56 7.99
CA CYS A 37 16.75 1.22 8.92
C CYS A 37 15.97 0.22 9.79
N THR A 38 15.57 -0.91 9.20
CA THR A 38 14.75 -1.93 9.89
C THR A 38 15.56 -3.00 10.60
N GLY A 39 16.87 -3.09 10.34
CA GLY A 39 17.70 -4.19 10.82
C GLY A 39 17.44 -5.52 10.12
N MET A 40 16.77 -5.55 8.97
CA MET A 40 16.55 -6.76 8.15
C MET A 40 17.82 -7.16 7.39
N THR A 41 18.92 -7.37 8.11
CA THR A 41 20.26 -7.60 7.56
C THR A 41 20.53 -9.08 7.25
N GLU A 42 19.53 -9.82 6.89
CA GLU A 42 19.64 -11.22 6.48
C GLU A 42 20.47 -11.36 5.20
N VAL A 43 21.20 -12.47 5.04
CA VAL A 43 22.16 -12.66 3.94
C VAL A 43 21.53 -12.55 2.55
N LEU A 44 20.26 -12.91 2.41
CA LEU A 44 19.48 -12.73 1.18
C LEU A 44 19.47 -11.28 0.70
N PHE A 45 19.54 -10.32 1.61
CA PHE A 45 19.52 -8.88 1.30
C PHE A 45 20.88 -8.20 1.37
N THR A 46 21.90 -8.85 1.92
CA THR A 46 23.19 -8.21 2.23
C THR A 46 24.39 -8.88 1.59
N ASN A 47 24.27 -10.11 1.07
CA ASN A 47 25.35 -10.87 0.46
C ASN A 47 25.04 -11.17 -1.01
N PHE A 48 25.69 -10.46 -1.93
CA PHE A 48 25.47 -10.62 -3.37
C PHE A 48 25.95 -11.95 -3.93
N GLU A 49 27.01 -12.53 -3.36
CA GLU A 49 27.47 -13.87 -3.79
C GLU A 49 26.44 -14.93 -3.40
N PHE A 50 25.90 -14.88 -2.20
CA PHE A 50 24.79 -15.74 -1.78
C PHE A 50 23.57 -15.62 -2.70
N GLN A 51 23.19 -14.37 -3.04
CA GLN A 51 22.06 -14.15 -3.98
C GLN A 51 22.30 -14.77 -5.34
N LYS A 52 23.54 -14.70 -5.83
CA LYS A 52 23.92 -15.20 -7.16
C LYS A 52 24.01 -16.73 -7.22
N GLU A 53 24.59 -17.36 -6.19
CA GLU A 53 24.94 -18.76 -6.18
C GLU A 53 23.86 -19.66 -5.57
N GLU A 54 23.23 -19.22 -4.48
CA GLU A 54 22.35 -20.06 -3.66
C GLU A 54 20.87 -19.63 -3.68
N SER A 55 20.56 -18.39 -4.09
CA SER A 55 19.17 -17.93 -4.14
C SER A 55 18.43 -18.41 -5.39
N ASP A 56 17.22 -18.90 -5.21
CA ASP A 56 16.31 -19.22 -6.31
C ASP A 56 15.80 -17.98 -7.05
N ILE A 57 15.81 -16.82 -6.39
CA ILE A 57 15.39 -15.55 -6.96
C ILE A 57 16.57 -14.90 -7.65
N LYS A 58 16.44 -14.68 -8.95
CA LYS A 58 17.49 -13.99 -9.73
C LYS A 58 17.33 -12.48 -9.64
N GLY A 59 18.44 -11.80 -9.38
CA GLY A 59 18.52 -10.34 -9.25
C GLY A 59 18.62 -9.89 -7.79
N ARG A 60 18.64 -8.58 -7.60
CA ARG A 60 18.75 -7.94 -6.29
C ARG A 60 17.41 -7.98 -5.57
N VAL A 61 17.26 -8.95 -4.68
CA VAL A 61 16.00 -9.24 -3.98
C VAL A 61 15.58 -8.06 -3.10
N CYS A 62 14.31 -7.71 -3.19
CA CYS A 62 13.66 -6.70 -2.38
C CYS A 62 12.86 -7.36 -1.26
N PRO A 63 12.97 -6.91 0.01
CA PRO A 63 12.08 -7.37 1.07
C PRO A 63 10.61 -7.11 0.73
N GLY A 64 9.74 -8.11 0.91
CA GLY A 64 8.31 -7.94 0.68
C GLY A 64 7.68 -6.84 1.54
N ALA A 65 8.23 -6.61 2.73
CA ALA A 65 7.82 -5.51 3.60
C ALA A 65 8.11 -4.13 2.98
N LEU A 66 9.20 -3.98 2.21
CA LEU A 66 9.49 -2.75 1.47
C LEU A 66 8.45 -2.51 0.37
N VAL A 67 8.08 -3.55 -0.39
CA VAL A 67 7.02 -3.47 -1.40
C VAL A 67 5.73 -2.97 -0.77
N PHE A 68 5.32 -3.57 0.34
CA PHE A 68 4.14 -3.16 1.10
C PHE A 68 4.21 -1.69 1.51
N THR A 69 5.30 -1.27 2.16
CA THR A 69 5.43 0.12 2.65
C THR A 69 5.45 1.14 1.53
N PHE A 70 6.01 0.82 0.36
CA PHE A 70 5.98 1.71 -0.79
C PHE A 70 4.58 1.87 -1.37
N ILE A 71 3.82 0.78 -1.47
CA ILE A 71 2.42 0.86 -1.90
C ILE A 71 1.57 1.64 -0.89
N GLU A 72 1.79 1.40 0.41
CA GLU A 72 1.13 2.20 1.45
C GLU A 72 1.48 3.69 1.34
N GLY A 73 2.74 4.03 1.06
CA GLY A 73 3.15 5.41 0.82
C GLY A 73 2.39 6.07 -0.32
N LEU A 74 2.23 5.38 -1.46
CA LEU A 74 1.44 5.85 -2.60
C LEU A 74 -0.04 6.04 -2.23
N LEU A 75 -0.62 5.08 -1.50
CA LEU A 75 -2.04 5.12 -1.11
C LEU A 75 -2.30 6.19 -0.05
N VAL A 76 -1.48 6.28 0.98
CA VAL A 76 -1.62 7.30 2.04
C VAL A 76 -1.54 8.70 1.44
N HIS A 77 -0.56 8.93 0.56
CA HIS A 77 -0.41 10.22 -0.10
C HIS A 77 -1.62 10.58 -0.97
N ALA A 78 -2.11 9.62 -1.76
CA ALA A 78 -3.17 9.88 -2.74
C ALA A 78 -4.58 9.89 -2.14
N THR A 79 -4.83 9.16 -1.03
CA THR A 79 -6.20 8.89 -0.59
C THR A 79 -6.49 9.17 0.89
N MET A 80 -5.48 9.43 1.72
CA MET A 80 -5.68 9.45 3.18
C MET A 80 -5.27 10.75 3.88
N GLN A 81 -4.83 11.75 3.14
CA GLN A 81 -4.44 13.03 3.74
C GLN A 81 -5.64 13.67 4.46
N HIS A 82 -5.53 13.88 5.75
CA HIS A 82 -6.56 14.37 6.68
C HIS A 82 -7.80 13.47 6.85
N THR A 83 -7.95 12.39 6.11
CA THR A 83 -9.15 11.53 6.15
C THR A 83 -8.91 10.16 6.76
N GLY A 84 -7.66 9.69 6.80
CA GLY A 84 -7.30 8.42 7.43
C GLY A 84 -7.13 8.58 8.94
N PHE A 85 -7.85 7.75 9.74
CA PHE A 85 -7.73 7.78 11.20
C PHE A 85 -6.93 6.62 11.78
N ALA A 86 -7.10 5.41 11.23
CA ALA A 86 -6.44 4.23 11.75
C ALA A 86 -6.36 3.11 10.71
N PHE A 87 -5.27 2.38 10.76
CA PHE A 87 -5.10 1.07 10.16
C PHE A 87 -5.39 0.03 11.24
N LEU A 88 -6.38 -0.84 11.08
CA LEU A 88 -6.88 -1.70 12.13
C LEU A 88 -6.37 -3.14 12.04
N GLU A 89 -6.46 -3.73 10.85
CA GLU A 89 -6.03 -5.11 10.58
C GLU A 89 -5.83 -5.32 9.09
N MET A 90 -5.16 -6.40 8.70
CA MET A 90 -5.09 -6.86 7.31
C MET A 90 -4.80 -8.34 7.20
N ASN A 91 -5.23 -8.95 6.10
CA ASN A 91 -4.61 -10.16 5.57
C ASN A 91 -3.52 -9.75 4.57
N PHE A 92 -2.44 -10.51 4.53
CA PHE A 92 -1.26 -10.18 3.73
C PHE A 92 -0.69 -11.44 3.08
N GLU A 93 -0.51 -11.43 1.75
CA GLU A 93 0.02 -12.55 0.99
C GLU A 93 1.03 -12.08 -0.05
N ILE A 94 2.27 -12.59 0.02
CA ILE A 94 3.26 -12.40 -1.04
C ILE A 94 2.99 -13.47 -2.12
N LYS A 95 2.85 -13.05 -3.38
CA LYS A 95 2.55 -13.91 -4.53
C LYS A 95 3.75 -14.14 -5.44
N GLY A 96 4.74 -13.27 -5.39
CA GLY A 96 5.96 -13.39 -6.20
C GLY A 96 7.08 -12.51 -5.69
N PRO A 97 8.31 -12.75 -6.17
CA PRO A 97 9.46 -11.96 -5.80
C PRO A 97 9.43 -10.58 -6.46
N THR A 98 10.09 -9.64 -5.81
CA THR A 98 10.37 -8.30 -6.35
C THR A 98 11.87 -8.06 -6.27
N VAL A 99 12.42 -7.41 -7.28
CA VAL A 99 13.85 -7.10 -7.38
C VAL A 99 14.06 -5.60 -7.66
N ALA A 100 15.27 -5.12 -7.40
CA ALA A 100 15.66 -3.77 -7.81
C ALA A 100 15.43 -3.57 -9.32
N GLY A 101 14.88 -2.42 -9.69
CA GLY A 101 14.45 -2.09 -11.05
C GLY A 101 12.99 -2.41 -11.35
N ASP A 102 12.31 -3.19 -10.52
CA ASP A 102 10.87 -3.39 -10.69
C ASP A 102 10.10 -2.10 -10.39
N THR A 103 9.13 -1.79 -11.25
CA THR A 103 8.19 -0.68 -11.07
C THR A 103 6.85 -1.23 -10.63
N ILE A 104 6.47 -0.94 -9.41
CA ILE A 104 5.25 -1.47 -8.78
C ILE A 104 4.12 -0.45 -8.76
N HIS A 105 2.89 -0.93 -8.83
CA HIS A 105 1.67 -0.16 -8.62
C HIS A 105 0.59 -1.04 -7.99
N ALA A 106 -0.41 -0.44 -7.36
CA ALA A 106 -1.56 -1.14 -6.82
C ALA A 106 -2.83 -0.88 -7.64
N VAL A 107 -3.64 -1.93 -7.79
CA VAL A 107 -5.05 -1.86 -8.17
C VAL A 107 -5.86 -2.14 -6.91
N VAL A 108 -6.67 -1.17 -6.51
CA VAL A 108 -7.43 -1.14 -5.27
C VAL A 108 -8.91 -1.30 -5.58
N GLU A 109 -9.60 -2.13 -4.81
CA GLU A 109 -11.05 -2.33 -4.89
C GLU A 109 -11.64 -2.24 -3.49
N VAL A 110 -12.66 -1.44 -3.30
CA VAL A 110 -13.41 -1.37 -2.04
C VAL A 110 -14.32 -2.58 -1.93
N ILE A 111 -14.08 -3.44 -0.92
CA ILE A 111 -14.82 -4.70 -0.71
C ILE A 111 -15.74 -4.68 0.53
N GLU A 112 -15.53 -3.75 1.45
CA GLU A 112 -16.40 -3.48 2.59
C GLU A 112 -16.43 -1.99 2.86
N SER A 113 -17.62 -1.44 3.11
CA SER A 113 -17.80 -0.04 3.46
C SER A 113 -19.01 0.07 4.38
N ARG A 114 -18.78 0.45 5.63
CA ARG A 114 -19.85 0.59 6.63
C ARG A 114 -19.58 1.74 7.59
N ARG A 115 -20.61 2.49 7.93
CA ARG A 115 -20.49 3.56 8.91
C ARG A 115 -20.23 3.00 10.31
N SER A 116 -19.42 3.70 11.10
CA SER A 116 -19.18 3.32 12.48
C SER A 116 -20.45 3.51 13.31
N LYS A 117 -20.80 2.49 14.11
CA LYS A 117 -21.97 2.53 15.00
C LYS A 117 -21.75 3.44 16.21
N SER A 118 -20.51 3.53 16.71
CA SER A 118 -20.15 4.28 17.91
C SER A 118 -19.67 5.70 17.63
N ARG A 119 -19.26 5.99 16.38
CA ARG A 119 -18.68 7.27 15.99
C ARG A 119 -19.21 7.70 14.62
N PRO A 120 -20.30 8.46 14.55
CA PRO A 120 -21.01 8.77 13.29
C PRO A 120 -20.16 9.55 12.27
N ASN A 121 -19.12 10.27 12.74
CA ASN A 121 -18.17 11.00 11.87
C ASN A 121 -17.10 10.12 11.23
N ARG A 122 -17.24 8.78 11.27
CA ARG A 122 -16.27 7.82 10.76
C ARG A 122 -16.95 6.65 10.08
N GLY A 123 -16.23 6.06 9.14
CA GLY A 123 -16.59 4.79 8.50
C GLY A 123 -15.46 3.79 8.58
N LEU A 124 -15.79 2.54 8.39
CA LEU A 124 -14.86 1.43 8.27
C LEU A 124 -14.87 0.96 6.82
N VAL A 125 -13.71 0.96 6.20
CA VAL A 125 -13.52 0.60 4.80
C VAL A 125 -12.45 -0.47 4.69
N ARG A 126 -12.79 -1.58 4.05
CA ARG A 126 -11.84 -2.62 3.65
C ARG A 126 -11.64 -2.57 2.15
N THR A 127 -10.40 -2.58 1.76
CA THR A 127 -10.02 -2.67 0.34
C THR A 127 -9.31 -3.99 0.07
N ARG A 128 -9.37 -4.45 -1.19
CA ARG A 128 -8.47 -5.46 -1.73
C ARG A 128 -7.44 -4.75 -2.59
N ASN A 129 -6.20 -4.80 -2.16
CA ASN A 129 -5.07 -4.16 -2.83
C ASN A 129 -4.24 -5.25 -3.53
N ARG A 130 -4.24 -5.24 -4.86
CA ARG A 130 -3.44 -6.13 -5.70
C ARG A 130 -2.27 -5.34 -6.26
N VAL A 131 -1.06 -5.77 -5.95
CA VAL A 131 0.18 -5.11 -6.38
C VAL A 131 0.78 -5.85 -7.55
N PHE A 132 1.08 -5.12 -8.61
CA PHE A 132 1.67 -5.63 -9.84
C PHE A 132 2.98 -4.94 -10.14
N ASN A 133 3.89 -5.64 -10.81
CA ASN A 133 5.08 -5.04 -11.41
C ASN A 133 4.80 -4.56 -12.85
N GLN A 134 5.82 -4.04 -13.54
CA GLN A 134 5.73 -3.52 -14.91
C GLN A 134 5.42 -4.61 -15.95
N ARG A 135 5.63 -5.89 -15.62
CA ARG A 135 5.31 -7.03 -16.49
C ARG A 135 3.87 -7.54 -16.31
N GLY A 136 3.11 -6.95 -15.39
CA GLY A 136 1.76 -7.39 -15.05
C GLY A 136 1.73 -8.61 -14.11
N GLU A 137 2.85 -8.98 -13.52
CA GLU A 137 2.93 -10.07 -12.55
C GLU A 137 2.38 -9.63 -11.20
N LEU A 138 1.53 -10.47 -10.59
CA LEU A 138 0.97 -10.22 -9.26
C LEU A 138 2.03 -10.52 -8.19
N ILE A 139 2.44 -9.50 -7.47
CA ILE A 139 3.51 -9.56 -6.47
C ILE A 139 2.97 -9.76 -5.06
N LEU A 140 1.90 -9.05 -4.72
CA LEU A 140 1.40 -8.94 -3.36
C LEU A 140 -0.11 -8.71 -3.39
N VAL A 141 -0.83 -9.34 -2.46
CA VAL A 141 -2.25 -9.03 -2.18
C VAL A 141 -2.39 -8.77 -0.70
N TYR A 142 -3.07 -7.68 -0.35
CA TYR A 142 -3.45 -7.44 1.04
C TYR A 142 -4.80 -6.75 1.16
N THR A 143 -5.48 -6.97 2.27
CA THR A 143 -6.85 -6.49 2.51
C THR A 143 -6.94 -5.71 3.82
N PRO A 144 -6.46 -4.45 3.83
CA PRO A 144 -6.49 -3.63 5.03
C PRO A 144 -7.92 -3.19 5.39
N LEU A 145 -8.24 -3.22 6.66
CA LEU A 145 -9.39 -2.52 7.23
C LEU A 145 -8.93 -1.20 7.83
N ARG A 146 -9.54 -0.12 7.42
CA ARG A 146 -9.19 1.23 7.86
C ARG A 146 -10.40 1.97 8.41
N MET A 147 -10.11 2.84 9.37
CA MET A 147 -11.07 3.84 9.82
C MET A 147 -10.83 5.13 9.05
N VAL A 148 -11.88 5.63 8.40
CA VAL A 148 -11.83 6.78 7.49
C VAL A 148 -12.82 7.83 7.98
N GLN A 149 -12.47 9.10 7.84
CA GLN A 149 -13.33 10.23 8.16
C GLN A 149 -14.57 10.24 7.26
N ALA A 150 -15.74 10.40 7.85
CA ALA A 150 -16.97 10.69 7.14
C ALA A 150 -17.23 12.18 7.12
N ARG A 151 -17.88 12.68 6.05
CA ARG A 151 -18.38 14.06 6.01
C ARG A 151 -19.43 14.22 7.08
N THR A 152 -19.41 15.33 7.78
CA THR A 152 -20.50 15.74 8.68
C THR A 152 -21.68 16.19 7.85
N ASP A 153 -22.88 15.73 8.20
CA ASP A 153 -24.11 16.09 7.51
C ASP A 153 -24.21 17.62 7.34
N GLY A 154 -24.32 18.07 6.09
CA GLY A 154 -24.52 19.47 5.73
C GLY A 154 -23.31 20.23 5.16
N LYS A 155 -22.13 19.64 5.07
CA LYS A 155 -21.01 20.20 4.30
C LYS A 155 -20.75 19.33 3.07
N SER A 156 -21.44 19.67 1.96
CA SER A 156 -20.95 19.30 0.64
C SER A 156 -19.51 19.77 0.48
N ALA A 157 -18.69 18.96 -0.22
CA ALA A 157 -17.35 19.41 -0.60
C ALA A 157 -17.39 20.80 -1.21
N PRO A 158 -16.39 21.65 -0.92
CA PRO A 158 -16.25 22.94 -1.59
C PRO A 158 -16.07 22.79 -3.08
#